data_7dfd321b1066357a683f2e1fe54b8347
#
_entry.id   7dfd321b1066357a683f2e1fe54b8347
#
_cell.length_a   1.000
_cell.length_b   1.000
_cell.length_c   1.000
_cell.angle_alpha   90.00
_cell.angle_beta   90.00
_cell.angle_gamma   90.00
#
_symmetry.space_group_name_H-M   'P 1'
#
loop_
_entity.id
_entity.type
_entity.pdbx_description
1 polymer ?
#
loop_
_entity_poly.entity_id
_entity_poly.type
_entity_poly.pdbx_seq_one_letter_code
_entity_poly.pdbx_strand_id
1 'polypeptide(L)'
;MFSEKLISLLQTFSKPELNRFRKYLQSPYLNDLPEATRLFEIINETLRKGQSSPADFEKQRVWQQLFPGKKPDDLQLRRIASDLTHLALQFMVAEARQQDPLSEALEMQQLLGKQELKKHLAGAERQIDKYINASVGKSSQYYYAQFKKHVQAFNQASKTVSTTGYMDRLLPADHYLECFYIVQKLKFYVGWLHYRGFRVTDEVLEVIPGFWEYIRSGKFADVPIISVYQRVIACFTEPEQEEHFWNLVADLEQF
;
A
#
# COMPACT_ATOMS: atom_id res chain seq x y z
N MET A 1 -28.01 -16.97 9.48
CA MET A 1 -27.46 -16.63 8.17
C MET A 1 -26.14 -17.34 7.98
N PHE A 2 -25.84 -17.86 6.80
CA PHE A 2 -24.56 -18.44 6.45
C PHE A 2 -23.53 -17.32 6.27
N SER A 3 -22.38 -17.42 6.92
CA SER A 3 -21.19 -16.56 6.81
C SER A 3 -21.40 -15.11 6.31
N GLU A 4 -21.95 -14.25 7.14
CA GLU A 4 -22.20 -12.83 6.84
C GLU A 4 -20.92 -12.11 6.38
N LYS A 5 -19.78 -12.42 7.02
CA LYS A 5 -18.47 -11.84 6.64
C LYS A 5 -18.05 -12.15 5.20
N LEU A 6 -18.26 -13.40 4.74
CA LEU A 6 -17.94 -13.79 3.37
C LEU A 6 -18.86 -13.09 2.36
N ILE A 7 -20.18 -13.06 2.66
CA ILE A 7 -21.16 -12.46 1.76
C ILE A 7 -20.90 -10.96 1.62
N SER A 8 -20.72 -10.24 2.74
CA SER A 8 -20.39 -8.81 2.71
C SER A 8 -19.09 -8.53 1.96
N LEU A 9 -18.06 -9.38 2.12
CA LEU A 9 -16.81 -9.25 1.35
C LEU A 9 -17.05 -9.40 -0.15
N LEU A 10 -17.76 -10.44 -0.59
CA LEU A 10 -18.03 -10.67 -2.01
C LEU A 10 -18.96 -9.61 -2.61
N GLN A 11 -19.81 -8.97 -1.83
CA GLN A 11 -20.66 -7.84 -2.26
C GLN A 11 -19.84 -6.57 -2.56
N THR A 12 -18.63 -6.43 -2.02
CA THR A 12 -17.74 -5.32 -2.38
C THR A 12 -17.13 -5.45 -3.77
N PHE A 13 -17.14 -6.65 -4.34
CA PHE A 13 -16.55 -6.89 -5.65
C PHE A 13 -17.48 -6.42 -6.78
N SER A 14 -16.94 -5.66 -7.70
CA SER A 14 -17.62 -5.33 -8.96
C SER A 14 -17.79 -6.58 -9.84
N LYS A 15 -18.70 -6.52 -10.84
CA LYS A 15 -18.89 -7.62 -11.80
C LYS A 15 -17.59 -8.07 -12.50
N PRO A 16 -16.70 -7.16 -12.95
CA PRO A 16 -15.40 -7.56 -13.49
C PRO A 16 -14.50 -8.27 -12.46
N GLU A 17 -14.49 -7.81 -11.20
CA GLU A 17 -13.71 -8.43 -10.12
C GLU A 17 -14.23 -9.84 -9.78
N LEU A 18 -15.54 -10.05 -9.71
CA LEU A 18 -16.13 -11.38 -9.54
C LEU A 18 -15.74 -12.34 -10.67
N ASN A 19 -15.64 -11.85 -11.92
CA ASN A 19 -15.19 -12.68 -13.03
C ASN A 19 -13.69 -13.00 -12.97
N ARG A 20 -12.84 -12.05 -12.50
CA ARG A 20 -11.41 -12.30 -12.27
C ARG A 20 -11.21 -13.24 -11.08
N PHE A 21 -11.98 -13.06 -10.01
CA PHE A 21 -11.94 -13.94 -8.83
C PHE A 21 -12.32 -15.38 -9.20
N ARG A 22 -13.32 -15.57 -10.08
CA ARG A 22 -13.64 -16.90 -10.63
C ARG A 22 -12.42 -17.55 -11.28
N LYS A 23 -11.69 -16.82 -12.14
CA LYS A 23 -10.47 -17.33 -12.79
C LYS A 23 -9.36 -17.62 -11.77
N TYR A 24 -9.25 -16.79 -10.74
CA TYR A 24 -8.32 -16.99 -9.63
C TYR A 24 -8.61 -18.31 -8.90
N LEU A 25 -9.88 -18.59 -8.58
CA LEU A 25 -10.32 -19.82 -7.93
C LEU A 25 -10.16 -21.07 -8.84
N GLN A 26 -10.15 -20.91 -10.15
CA GLN A 26 -9.92 -21.99 -11.11
C GLN A 26 -8.42 -22.30 -11.32
N SER A 27 -7.52 -21.49 -10.78
CA SER A 27 -6.08 -21.74 -10.85
C SER A 27 -5.66 -22.87 -9.91
N PRO A 28 -5.14 -24.01 -10.41
CA PRO A 28 -4.69 -25.10 -9.54
C PRO A 28 -3.49 -24.74 -8.65
N TYR A 29 -2.79 -23.67 -8.99
CA TYR A 29 -1.67 -23.16 -8.20
C TYR A 29 -2.13 -22.32 -6.99
N LEU A 30 -3.29 -21.67 -7.09
CA LEU A 30 -3.79 -20.76 -6.07
C LEU A 30 -4.89 -21.38 -5.21
N ASN A 31 -5.59 -22.36 -5.74
CA ASN A 31 -6.71 -23.02 -5.07
C ASN A 31 -6.76 -24.51 -5.43
N ASP A 32 -6.58 -25.36 -4.45
CA ASP A 32 -6.71 -26.83 -4.53
C ASP A 32 -8.04 -27.33 -3.94
N LEU A 33 -8.96 -26.43 -3.55
CA LEU A 33 -10.23 -26.71 -2.90
C LEU A 33 -11.42 -26.52 -3.86
N PRO A 34 -11.86 -27.57 -4.56
CA PRO A 34 -12.97 -27.47 -5.51
C PRO A 34 -14.30 -27.09 -4.84
N GLU A 35 -14.45 -27.39 -3.55
CA GLU A 35 -15.62 -26.99 -2.75
C GLU A 35 -15.69 -25.47 -2.57
N ALA A 36 -14.56 -24.78 -2.39
CA ALA A 36 -14.52 -23.33 -2.31
C ALA A 36 -14.98 -22.67 -3.61
N THR A 37 -14.55 -23.21 -4.75
CA THR A 37 -15.00 -22.74 -6.07
C THR A 37 -16.51 -22.94 -6.25
N ARG A 38 -17.04 -24.12 -5.90
CA ARG A 38 -18.48 -24.40 -5.97
C ARG A 38 -19.28 -23.49 -5.05
N LEU A 39 -18.81 -23.27 -3.83
CA LEU A 39 -19.46 -22.36 -2.90
C LEU A 39 -19.49 -20.92 -3.46
N PHE A 40 -18.41 -20.45 -4.04
CA PHE A 40 -18.38 -19.15 -4.71
C PHE A 40 -19.43 -19.05 -5.83
N GLU A 41 -19.57 -20.06 -6.68
CA GLU A 41 -20.56 -20.02 -7.77
C GLU A 41 -22.00 -19.93 -7.21
N ILE A 42 -22.32 -20.70 -6.18
CA ILE A 42 -23.63 -20.65 -5.50
C ILE A 42 -23.92 -19.22 -4.99
N ILE A 43 -22.95 -18.62 -4.27
CA ILE A 43 -23.10 -17.27 -3.74
C ILE A 43 -23.20 -16.24 -4.87
N ASN A 44 -22.35 -16.33 -5.88
CA ASN A 44 -22.32 -15.39 -7.00
C ASN A 44 -23.60 -15.43 -7.85
N GLU A 45 -24.17 -16.62 -8.11
CA GLU A 45 -25.46 -16.74 -8.77
C GLU A 45 -26.60 -16.09 -7.96
N THR A 46 -26.58 -16.27 -6.64
CA THR A 46 -27.57 -15.65 -5.75
C THR A 46 -27.43 -14.13 -5.74
N LEU A 47 -26.21 -13.60 -5.65
CA LEU A 47 -25.97 -12.15 -5.70
C LEU A 47 -26.36 -11.52 -7.06
N ARG A 48 -26.17 -12.23 -8.16
CA ARG A 48 -26.54 -11.76 -9.53
C ARG A 48 -28.04 -11.59 -9.72
N LYS A 49 -28.87 -12.32 -9.00
CA LYS A 49 -30.34 -12.22 -9.10
C LYS A 49 -30.91 -10.89 -8.57
N GLY A 50 -30.10 -10.06 -7.92
CA GLY A 50 -30.41 -8.67 -7.55
C GLY A 50 -31.40 -8.48 -6.40
N GLN A 51 -32.07 -9.54 -5.94
CA GLN A 51 -33.02 -9.56 -4.81
C GLN A 51 -32.66 -10.70 -3.86
N SER A 52 -31.40 -10.74 -3.43
CA SER A 52 -30.97 -11.75 -2.46
C SER A 52 -31.57 -11.44 -1.09
N SER A 53 -32.44 -12.34 -0.60
CA SER A 53 -32.94 -12.29 0.78
C SER A 53 -31.99 -13.03 1.72
N PRO A 54 -32.01 -12.73 3.04
CA PRO A 54 -31.26 -13.52 4.03
C PRO A 54 -31.57 -15.01 3.98
N ALA A 55 -32.81 -15.39 3.56
CA ALA A 55 -33.23 -16.79 3.39
C ALA A 55 -32.49 -17.52 2.27
N ASP A 56 -31.99 -16.82 1.25
CA ASP A 56 -31.23 -17.43 0.17
C ASP A 56 -29.84 -17.92 0.63
N PHE A 57 -29.35 -17.38 1.75
CA PHE A 57 -28.09 -17.75 2.39
C PHE A 57 -28.30 -18.57 3.67
N GLU A 58 -29.42 -19.33 3.75
CA GLU A 58 -29.58 -20.30 4.84
C GLU A 58 -28.60 -21.47 4.68
N LYS A 59 -28.02 -21.91 5.81
CA LYS A 59 -27.00 -22.96 5.84
C LYS A 59 -27.45 -24.26 5.17
N GLN A 60 -28.70 -24.68 5.44
CA GLN A 60 -29.25 -25.92 4.87
C GLN A 60 -29.37 -25.84 3.35
N ARG A 61 -29.82 -24.70 2.84
CA ARG A 61 -29.99 -24.49 1.39
C ARG A 61 -28.64 -24.46 0.67
N VAL A 62 -27.66 -23.72 1.23
CA VAL A 62 -26.30 -23.69 0.68
C VAL A 62 -25.65 -25.07 0.73
N TRP A 63 -25.82 -25.80 1.84
CA TRP A 63 -25.29 -27.17 1.97
C TRP A 63 -25.89 -28.11 0.93
N GLN A 64 -27.20 -28.12 0.73
CA GLN A 64 -27.88 -28.98 -0.27
C GLN A 64 -27.41 -28.72 -1.70
N GLN A 65 -27.11 -27.46 -2.03
CA GLN A 65 -26.56 -27.10 -3.34
C GLN A 65 -25.09 -27.54 -3.48
N LEU A 66 -24.31 -27.44 -2.41
CA LEU A 66 -22.90 -27.80 -2.41
C LEU A 66 -22.67 -29.31 -2.37
N PHE A 67 -23.50 -30.04 -1.61
CA PHE A 67 -23.44 -31.49 -1.38
C PHE A 67 -24.81 -32.15 -1.47
N PRO A 68 -25.38 -32.32 -2.67
CA PRO A 68 -26.68 -32.97 -2.84
C PRO A 68 -26.72 -34.35 -2.20
N GLY A 69 -27.75 -34.61 -1.39
CA GLY A 69 -27.98 -35.91 -0.76
C GLY A 69 -27.12 -36.22 0.48
N LYS A 70 -26.20 -35.35 0.89
CA LYS A 70 -25.42 -35.55 2.11
C LYS A 70 -26.12 -34.90 3.32
N LYS A 71 -25.94 -35.52 4.49
CA LYS A 71 -26.38 -34.94 5.76
C LYS A 71 -25.65 -33.61 6.01
N PRO A 72 -26.34 -32.56 6.51
CA PRO A 72 -25.73 -31.28 6.82
C PRO A 72 -24.59 -31.41 7.84
N ASP A 73 -23.43 -30.83 7.50
CA ASP A 73 -22.28 -30.68 8.39
C ASP A 73 -21.91 -29.20 8.48
N ASP A 74 -22.29 -28.59 9.62
CA ASP A 74 -22.06 -27.17 9.86
C ASP A 74 -20.56 -26.84 10.03
N LEU A 75 -19.77 -27.79 10.54
CA LEU A 75 -18.33 -27.59 10.73
C LEU A 75 -17.61 -27.57 9.37
N GLN A 76 -17.92 -28.52 8.50
CA GLN A 76 -17.37 -28.57 7.15
C GLN A 76 -17.75 -27.34 6.35
N LEU A 77 -19.01 -26.91 6.42
CA LEU A 77 -19.48 -25.72 5.72
C LEU A 77 -18.75 -24.45 6.18
N ARG A 78 -18.51 -24.30 7.49
CA ARG A 78 -17.74 -23.18 8.05
C ARG A 78 -16.29 -23.19 7.59
N ARG A 79 -15.65 -24.36 7.51
CA ARG A 79 -14.28 -24.47 7.00
C ARG A 79 -14.21 -24.00 5.55
N ILE A 80 -15.07 -24.51 4.67
CA ILE A 80 -15.09 -24.11 3.26
C ILE A 80 -15.35 -22.60 3.10
N ALA A 81 -16.26 -22.03 3.94
CA ALA A 81 -16.49 -20.60 3.94
C ALA A 81 -15.28 -19.78 4.41
N SER A 82 -14.55 -20.27 5.41
CA SER A 82 -13.31 -19.65 5.88
C SER A 82 -12.22 -19.70 4.80
N ASP A 83 -12.06 -20.84 4.14
CA ASP A 83 -11.09 -21.02 3.07
C ASP A 83 -11.42 -20.10 1.88
N LEU A 84 -12.69 -20.00 1.46
CA LEU A 84 -13.11 -19.09 0.42
C LEU A 84 -12.91 -17.62 0.82
N THR A 85 -13.14 -17.27 2.10
CA THR A 85 -12.84 -15.92 2.60
C THR A 85 -11.36 -15.61 2.48
N HIS A 86 -10.50 -16.55 2.86
CA HIS A 86 -9.05 -16.40 2.76
C HIS A 86 -8.61 -16.21 1.31
N LEU A 87 -9.12 -17.03 0.38
CA LEU A 87 -8.86 -16.90 -1.05
C LEU A 87 -9.33 -15.54 -1.61
N ALA A 88 -10.49 -15.03 -1.17
CA ALA A 88 -10.97 -13.72 -1.57
C ALA A 88 -10.07 -12.59 -1.09
N LEU A 89 -9.57 -12.66 0.14
CA LEU A 89 -8.60 -11.68 0.67
C LEU A 89 -7.25 -11.75 -0.07
N GLN A 90 -6.77 -12.95 -0.38
CA GLN A 90 -5.55 -13.12 -1.18
C GLN A 90 -5.73 -12.55 -2.60
N PHE A 91 -6.89 -12.77 -3.23
CA PHE A 91 -7.22 -12.17 -4.51
C PHE A 91 -7.20 -10.64 -4.46
N MET A 92 -7.79 -10.02 -3.41
CA MET A 92 -7.74 -8.56 -3.25
C MET A 92 -6.31 -8.04 -3.15
N VAL A 93 -5.43 -8.74 -2.43
CA VAL A 93 -4.00 -8.38 -2.37
C VAL A 93 -3.33 -8.50 -3.74
N ALA A 94 -3.63 -9.56 -4.50
CA ALA A 94 -3.09 -9.75 -5.84
C ALA A 94 -3.56 -8.64 -6.81
N GLU A 95 -4.85 -8.26 -6.76
CA GLU A 95 -5.40 -7.14 -7.54
C GLU A 95 -4.75 -5.80 -7.16
N ALA A 96 -4.58 -5.53 -5.85
CA ALA A 96 -3.93 -4.31 -5.38
C ALA A 96 -2.46 -4.21 -5.84
N ARG A 97 -1.73 -5.32 -5.85
CA ARG A 97 -0.35 -5.36 -6.38
C ARG A 97 -0.28 -5.02 -7.87
N GLN A 98 -1.22 -5.51 -8.68
CA GLN A 98 -1.27 -5.16 -10.11
C GLN A 98 -1.54 -3.67 -10.35
N GLN A 99 -2.17 -2.98 -9.40
CA GLN A 99 -2.43 -1.54 -9.47
C GLN A 99 -1.27 -0.69 -8.94
N ASP A 100 -0.24 -1.30 -8.33
CA ASP A 100 0.96 -0.64 -7.83
C ASP A 100 2.23 -1.20 -8.50
N PRO A 101 2.48 -0.82 -9.76
CA PRO A 101 3.61 -1.34 -10.54
C PRO A 101 4.98 -0.91 -9.97
N LEU A 102 5.04 0.16 -9.17
CA LEU A 102 6.28 0.57 -8.50
C LEU A 102 6.64 -0.40 -7.37
N SER A 103 5.67 -0.75 -6.52
CA SER A 103 5.90 -1.74 -5.46
C SER A 103 6.27 -3.11 -6.04
N GLU A 104 5.61 -3.54 -7.13
CA GLU A 104 5.96 -4.78 -7.83
C GLU A 104 7.41 -4.75 -8.35
N ALA A 105 7.84 -3.64 -8.98
CA ALA A 105 9.19 -3.49 -9.49
C ALA A 105 10.24 -3.49 -8.35
N LEU A 106 9.95 -2.88 -7.20
CA LEU A 106 10.80 -2.91 -6.01
C LEU A 106 10.91 -4.32 -5.40
N GLU A 107 9.80 -5.06 -5.32
CA GLU A 107 9.80 -6.47 -4.89
C GLU A 107 10.63 -7.33 -5.86
N MET A 108 10.46 -7.12 -7.18
CA MET A 108 11.24 -7.81 -8.21
C MET A 108 12.73 -7.52 -8.09
N GLN A 109 13.13 -6.26 -7.89
CA GLN A 109 14.52 -5.89 -7.64
C GLN A 109 15.10 -6.67 -6.45
N GLN A 110 14.34 -6.78 -5.36
CA GLN A 110 14.78 -7.51 -4.17
C GLN A 110 14.97 -9.01 -4.44
N LEU A 111 14.04 -9.64 -5.16
CA LEU A 111 14.10 -11.06 -5.51
C LEU A 111 15.28 -11.37 -6.43
N LEU A 112 15.45 -10.57 -7.49
CA LEU A 112 16.53 -10.71 -8.46
C LEU A 112 17.89 -10.49 -7.82
N GLY A 113 17.98 -9.54 -6.88
CA GLY A 113 19.20 -9.31 -6.12
C GLY A 113 19.59 -10.44 -5.18
N LYS A 114 18.59 -11.11 -4.55
CA LYS A 114 18.83 -12.33 -3.74
C LYS A 114 19.35 -13.49 -4.58
N GLN A 115 18.90 -13.60 -5.82
CA GLN A 115 19.27 -14.66 -6.77
C GLN A 115 20.49 -14.31 -7.62
N GLU A 116 21.11 -13.14 -7.42
CA GLU A 116 22.30 -12.64 -8.15
C GLU A 116 22.12 -12.55 -9.68
N LEU A 117 20.89 -12.35 -10.15
CA LEU A 117 20.53 -12.26 -11.57
C LEU A 117 20.79 -10.85 -12.13
N LYS A 118 22.06 -10.46 -12.25
CA LYS A 118 22.53 -9.10 -12.56
C LYS A 118 21.89 -8.50 -13.84
N LYS A 119 21.74 -9.29 -14.92
CA LYS A 119 21.14 -8.79 -16.18
C LYS A 119 19.68 -8.41 -16.03
N HIS A 120 18.89 -9.19 -15.28
CA HIS A 120 17.49 -8.92 -15.01
C HIS A 120 17.31 -7.78 -14.01
N LEU A 121 18.24 -7.66 -13.06
CA LEU A 121 18.26 -6.60 -12.07
C LEU A 121 18.31 -5.20 -12.74
N ALA A 122 19.19 -4.99 -13.72
CA ALA A 122 19.27 -3.74 -14.46
C ALA A 122 17.95 -3.40 -15.21
N GLY A 123 17.16 -4.40 -15.58
CA GLY A 123 15.81 -4.22 -16.14
C GLY A 123 14.82 -3.71 -15.10
N ALA A 124 14.80 -4.32 -13.93
CA ALA A 124 13.94 -3.91 -12.82
C ALA A 124 14.27 -2.49 -12.33
N GLU A 125 15.55 -2.14 -12.21
CA GLU A 125 16.01 -0.79 -11.83
C GLU A 125 15.52 0.27 -12.82
N ARG A 126 15.58 0.02 -14.12
CA ARG A 126 15.04 0.94 -15.14
C ARG A 126 13.53 1.12 -15.03
N GLN A 127 12.79 0.06 -14.69
CA GLN A 127 11.35 0.17 -14.45
C GLN A 127 11.05 1.01 -13.21
N ILE A 128 11.77 0.79 -12.12
CA ILE A 128 11.66 1.60 -10.90
C ILE A 128 11.87 3.08 -11.22
N ASP A 129 12.95 3.42 -11.95
CA ASP A 129 13.23 4.80 -12.33
C ASP A 129 12.12 5.41 -13.19
N LYS A 130 11.58 4.64 -14.13
CA LYS A 130 10.45 5.08 -14.95
C LYS A 130 9.23 5.43 -14.10
N TYR A 131 8.86 4.57 -13.14
CA TYR A 131 7.70 4.79 -12.28
C TYR A 131 7.91 5.92 -11.28
N ILE A 132 9.11 6.02 -10.69
CA ILE A 132 9.46 7.11 -9.77
C ILE A 132 9.41 8.46 -10.51
N ASN A 133 9.97 8.55 -11.72
CA ASN A 133 10.01 9.79 -12.50
C ASN A 133 8.64 10.18 -13.09
N ALA A 134 7.73 9.22 -13.26
CA ALA A 134 6.37 9.46 -13.72
C ALA A 134 5.43 9.94 -12.58
N SER A 135 5.84 9.82 -11.31
CA SER A 135 5.04 10.29 -10.19
C SER A 135 5.02 11.82 -10.15
N VAL A 136 3.82 12.38 -10.19
CA VAL A 136 3.62 13.84 -10.07
C VAL A 136 3.87 14.26 -8.62
N GLY A 137 4.83 15.15 -8.43
CA GLY A 137 5.23 15.65 -7.12
C GLY A 137 6.11 14.67 -6.32
N LYS A 138 7.10 15.21 -5.63
CA LYS A 138 8.02 14.44 -4.77
C LYS A 138 7.39 14.24 -3.38
N SER A 139 6.36 13.41 -3.29
CA SER A 139 5.68 13.06 -2.04
C SER A 139 6.55 12.18 -1.11
N SER A 140 6.08 11.90 0.10
CA SER A 140 6.74 10.93 0.99
C SER A 140 6.89 9.54 0.36
N GLN A 141 5.95 9.14 -0.49
CA GLN A 141 6.02 7.87 -1.25
C GLN A 141 7.19 7.86 -2.24
N TYR A 142 7.45 9.00 -2.91
CA TYR A 142 8.61 9.15 -3.78
C TYR A 142 9.93 8.91 -3.02
N TYR A 143 10.11 9.58 -1.86
CA TYR A 143 11.34 9.42 -1.07
C TYR A 143 11.47 8.02 -0.47
N TYR A 144 10.36 7.40 -0.08
CA TYR A 144 10.36 6.00 0.35
C TYR A 144 10.78 5.04 -0.76
N ALA A 145 10.28 5.23 -1.98
CA ALA A 145 10.66 4.41 -3.14
C ALA A 145 12.14 4.56 -3.49
N GLN A 146 12.66 5.80 -3.50
CA GLN A 146 14.09 6.06 -3.68
C GLN A 146 14.94 5.39 -2.58
N PHE A 147 14.54 5.53 -1.31
CA PHE A 147 15.19 4.84 -0.21
C PHE A 147 15.24 3.32 -0.43
N LYS A 148 14.11 2.69 -0.74
CA LYS A 148 14.03 1.24 -1.00
C LYS A 148 14.97 0.81 -2.12
N LYS A 149 14.98 1.56 -3.23
CA LYS A 149 15.88 1.32 -4.37
C LYS A 149 17.35 1.35 -3.96
N HIS A 150 17.77 2.41 -3.27
CA HIS A 150 19.16 2.61 -2.89
C HIS A 150 19.62 1.67 -1.77
N VAL A 151 18.77 1.35 -0.79
CA VAL A 151 19.06 0.33 0.23
C VAL A 151 19.28 -1.03 -0.40
N GLN A 152 18.47 -1.39 -1.40
CA GLN A 152 18.63 -2.66 -2.09
C GLN A 152 19.96 -2.72 -2.86
N ALA A 153 20.31 -1.64 -3.54
CA ALA A 153 21.62 -1.53 -4.24
C ALA A 153 22.80 -1.57 -3.26
N PHE A 154 22.68 -0.95 -2.10
CA PHE A 154 23.66 -1.01 -1.01
C PHE A 154 23.82 -2.43 -0.47
N ASN A 155 22.72 -3.11 -0.14
CA ASN A 155 22.75 -4.48 0.39
C ASN A 155 23.36 -5.50 -0.59
N GLN A 156 23.24 -5.27 -1.90
CA GLN A 156 23.87 -6.10 -2.92
C GLN A 156 25.37 -5.83 -3.01
N ALA A 157 25.76 -4.55 -2.94
CA ALA A 157 27.16 -4.16 -3.02
C ALA A 157 27.99 -4.62 -1.82
N SER A 158 27.42 -4.65 -0.62
CA SER A 158 28.10 -5.07 0.61
C SER A 158 28.66 -6.49 0.53
N LYS A 159 28.20 -7.30 -0.43
CA LYS A 159 28.66 -8.68 -0.65
C LYS A 159 29.86 -8.79 -1.61
N THR A 160 30.16 -7.76 -2.43
CA THR A 160 31.08 -7.91 -3.57
C THR A 160 32.01 -6.72 -3.84
N VAL A 161 31.89 -5.59 -3.12
CA VAL A 161 32.54 -4.32 -3.54
C VAL A 161 33.70 -3.92 -2.63
N SER A 162 34.72 -3.28 -3.24
CA SER A 162 35.81 -2.58 -2.56
C SER A 162 35.30 -1.42 -1.71
N THR A 163 36.09 -1.01 -0.73
CA THR A 163 35.75 0.04 0.26
C THR A 163 35.24 1.36 -0.38
N THR A 164 35.74 1.73 -1.56
CA THR A 164 35.35 2.94 -2.31
C THR A 164 33.91 2.86 -2.83
N GLY A 165 33.51 1.75 -3.43
CA GLY A 165 32.14 1.60 -3.96
C GLY A 165 31.06 1.41 -2.89
N TYR A 166 31.46 1.16 -1.65
CA TYR A 166 30.54 1.04 -0.52
C TYR A 166 29.89 2.39 -0.16
N MET A 167 30.72 3.44 -0.03
CA MET A 167 30.22 4.78 0.31
C MET A 167 29.34 5.38 -0.78
N ASP A 168 29.67 5.17 -2.06
CA ASP A 168 28.88 5.64 -3.20
C ASP A 168 27.43 5.11 -3.19
N ARG A 169 27.20 3.98 -2.51
CA ARG A 169 25.87 3.38 -2.38
C ARG A 169 25.20 3.67 -1.05
N LEU A 170 25.99 3.82 0.02
CA LEU A 170 25.50 4.16 1.34
C LEU A 170 24.93 5.58 1.36
N LEU A 171 25.66 6.57 0.84
CA LEU A 171 25.27 7.98 0.92
C LEU A 171 23.90 8.28 0.28
N PRO A 172 23.54 7.78 -0.92
CA PRO A 172 22.19 7.97 -1.46
C PRO A 172 21.12 7.27 -0.62
N ALA A 173 21.39 6.08 -0.10
CA ALA A 173 20.43 5.37 0.74
C ALA A 173 20.13 6.14 2.04
N ASP A 174 21.17 6.67 2.70
CA ASP A 174 21.07 7.50 3.89
C ASP A 174 20.31 8.81 3.61
N HIS A 175 20.68 9.52 2.55
CA HIS A 175 20.00 10.76 2.14
C HIS A 175 18.50 10.56 1.91
N TYR A 176 18.10 9.53 1.15
CA TYR A 176 16.69 9.28 0.88
C TYR A 176 15.92 8.75 2.10
N LEU A 177 16.59 8.09 3.05
CA LEU A 177 16.00 7.75 4.35
C LEU A 177 15.68 9.01 5.16
N GLU A 178 16.62 9.96 5.23
CA GLU A 178 16.42 11.25 5.88
C GLU A 178 15.29 12.04 5.24
N CYS A 179 15.28 12.17 3.91
CA CYS A 179 14.21 12.84 3.16
C CYS A 179 12.84 12.22 3.46
N PHE A 180 12.74 10.89 3.40
CA PHE A 180 11.49 10.18 3.72
C PHE A 180 11.04 10.45 5.15
N TYR A 181 11.95 10.31 6.14
CA TYR A 181 11.65 10.55 7.54
C TYR A 181 11.14 11.99 7.77
N ILE A 182 11.87 12.98 7.26
CA ILE A 182 11.53 14.40 7.46
C ILE A 182 10.18 14.72 6.82
N VAL A 183 9.98 14.36 5.55
CA VAL A 183 8.72 14.63 4.83
C VAL A 183 7.54 13.95 5.51
N GLN A 184 7.70 12.70 5.95
CA GLN A 184 6.64 11.99 6.65
C GLN A 184 6.36 12.57 8.04
N LYS A 185 7.39 12.99 8.77
CA LYS A 185 7.25 13.64 10.09
C LYS A 185 6.56 14.99 9.97
N LEU A 186 6.93 15.80 8.98
CA LEU A 186 6.27 17.09 8.70
C LEU A 186 4.79 16.90 8.31
N LYS A 187 4.48 15.90 7.49
CA LYS A 187 3.10 15.54 7.14
C LYS A 187 2.27 15.20 8.39
N PHE A 188 2.82 14.42 9.32
CA PHE A 188 2.14 14.10 10.58
C PHE A 188 1.99 15.33 11.45
N TYR A 189 3.00 16.20 11.50
CA TYR A 189 2.96 17.42 12.29
C TYR A 189 1.88 18.39 11.79
N VAL A 190 1.76 18.57 10.47
CA VAL A 190 0.66 19.35 9.87
C VAL A 190 -0.71 18.72 10.17
N GLY A 191 -0.84 17.40 10.06
CA GLY A 191 -2.06 16.69 10.43
C GLY A 191 -2.43 16.89 11.90
N TRP A 192 -1.45 16.87 12.81
CA TRP A 192 -1.65 17.16 14.23
C TRP A 192 -2.09 18.60 14.48
N LEU A 193 -1.45 19.60 13.84
CA LEU A 193 -1.83 21.00 13.93
C LEU A 193 -3.28 21.21 13.46
N HIS A 194 -3.67 20.60 12.34
CA HIS A 194 -5.03 20.65 11.84
C HIS A 194 -6.02 20.04 12.83
N TYR A 195 -5.72 18.85 13.37
CA TYR A 195 -6.57 18.18 14.37
C TYR A 195 -6.74 19.01 15.64
N ARG A 196 -5.63 19.61 16.15
CA ARG A 196 -5.64 20.50 17.32
C ARG A 196 -6.53 21.72 17.12
N GLY A 197 -6.65 22.24 15.90
CA GLY A 197 -7.55 23.33 15.57
C GLY A 197 -9.04 23.01 15.76
N PHE A 198 -9.42 21.73 15.75
CA PHE A 198 -10.80 21.26 15.93
C PHE A 198 -11.09 20.68 17.30
N ARG A 199 -10.09 20.30 18.07
CA ARG A 199 -10.25 19.70 19.40
C ARG A 199 -9.21 20.22 20.37
N VAL A 200 -9.66 20.55 21.56
CA VAL A 200 -8.74 20.84 22.68
C VAL A 200 -8.13 19.50 23.10
N THR A 201 -6.83 19.36 22.93
CA THR A 201 -6.05 18.20 23.37
C THR A 201 -4.74 18.68 23.97
N ASP A 202 -4.34 18.07 25.09
CA ASP A 202 -3.05 18.30 25.73
C ASP A 202 -1.93 17.45 25.10
N GLU A 203 -2.30 16.55 24.17
CA GLU A 203 -1.35 15.71 23.45
C GLU A 203 -0.51 16.55 22.49
N VAL A 204 0.81 16.42 22.60
CA VAL A 204 1.79 17.11 21.75
C VAL A 204 2.53 16.09 20.90
N LEU A 205 2.57 16.35 19.59
CA LEU A 205 3.42 15.55 18.70
C LEU A 205 4.88 16.04 18.82
N GLU A 206 5.66 15.33 19.61
CA GLU A 206 7.07 15.65 19.80
C GLU A 206 7.91 15.36 18.55
N VAL A 207 8.94 16.16 18.36
CA VAL A 207 10.01 15.95 17.39
C VAL A 207 11.33 15.73 18.12
N ILE A 208 12.28 15.08 17.47
CA ILE A 208 13.62 14.88 18.06
C ILE A 208 14.30 16.24 18.30
N PRO A 209 15.11 16.37 19.37
CA PRO A 209 15.86 17.59 19.62
C PRO A 209 16.70 18.02 18.40
N GLY A 210 16.69 19.30 18.06
CA GLY A 210 17.41 19.84 16.91
C GLY A 210 16.73 19.61 15.54
N PHE A 211 15.52 19.01 15.50
CA PHE A 211 14.83 18.71 14.24
C PHE A 211 14.59 19.96 13.39
N TRP A 212 14.14 21.05 13.99
CA TRP A 212 13.83 22.28 13.28
C TRP A 212 15.08 22.99 12.74
N GLU A 213 16.17 23.00 13.53
CA GLU A 213 17.47 23.52 13.11
C GLU A 213 18.04 22.69 11.96
N TYR A 214 17.91 21.38 12.05
CA TYR A 214 18.40 20.47 11.04
C TYR A 214 17.71 20.66 9.68
N ILE A 215 16.40 20.78 9.63
CA ILE A 215 15.70 21.00 8.37
C ILE A 215 15.92 22.40 7.78
N ARG A 216 16.30 23.40 8.62
CA ARG A 216 16.65 24.76 8.19
C ARG A 216 18.12 24.91 7.79
N SER A 217 18.95 23.91 7.98
CA SER A 217 20.40 23.97 7.71
C SER A 217 20.78 24.16 6.25
N GLY A 218 19.81 24.12 5.33
CA GLY A 218 20.04 24.16 3.88
C GLY A 218 20.39 22.80 3.25
N LYS A 219 20.59 21.75 4.04
CA LYS A 219 20.91 20.40 3.55
C LYS A 219 19.84 19.84 2.60
N PHE A 220 18.58 20.26 2.76
CA PHE A 220 17.42 19.77 2.02
C PHE A 220 16.85 20.81 1.04
N ALA A 221 17.68 21.74 0.55
CA ALA A 221 17.26 22.76 -0.40
C ALA A 221 16.77 22.17 -1.74
N ASP A 222 17.23 20.96 -2.10
CA ASP A 222 16.79 20.19 -3.27
C ASP A 222 15.52 19.36 -3.03
N VAL A 223 14.88 19.48 -1.84
CA VAL A 223 13.68 18.77 -1.42
C VAL A 223 12.52 19.76 -1.24
N PRO A 224 11.89 20.25 -2.33
CA PRO A 224 10.95 21.37 -2.28
C PRO A 224 9.75 21.14 -1.34
N ILE A 225 9.29 19.89 -1.20
CA ILE A 225 8.16 19.56 -0.33
C ILE A 225 8.43 19.87 1.16
N ILE A 226 9.69 19.91 1.58
CA ILE A 226 10.05 20.29 2.96
C ILE A 226 9.73 21.78 3.17
N SER A 227 10.10 22.65 2.24
CA SER A 227 9.79 24.10 2.33
C SER A 227 8.28 24.33 2.32
N VAL A 228 7.53 23.61 1.48
CA VAL A 228 6.06 23.69 1.47
C VAL A 228 5.48 23.34 2.83
N TYR A 229 5.88 22.23 3.44
CA TYR A 229 5.41 21.88 4.78
C TYR A 229 5.82 22.88 5.86
N GLN A 230 7.03 23.45 5.79
CA GLN A 230 7.46 24.50 6.72
C GLN A 230 6.57 25.74 6.64
N ARG A 231 6.19 26.17 5.42
CA ARG A 231 5.25 27.30 5.22
C ARG A 231 3.85 26.96 5.70
N VAL A 232 3.35 25.75 5.42
CA VAL A 232 2.06 25.30 5.97
C VAL A 232 2.07 25.36 7.48
N ILE A 233 3.14 24.91 8.14
CA ILE A 233 3.29 24.96 9.59
C ILE A 233 3.29 26.42 10.07
N ALA A 234 4.02 27.32 9.39
CA ALA A 234 4.05 28.74 9.74
C ALA A 234 2.66 29.37 9.66
N CYS A 235 1.85 29.05 8.65
CA CYS A 235 0.44 29.49 8.58
C CYS A 235 -0.40 29.06 9.77
N PHE A 236 -0.13 27.91 10.37
CA PHE A 236 -0.83 27.44 11.58
C PHE A 236 -0.29 28.03 12.89
N THR A 237 1.01 28.28 12.96
CA THR A 237 1.68 28.73 14.20
C THR A 237 1.74 30.24 14.33
N GLU A 238 1.68 30.95 13.22
CA GLU A 238 1.78 32.41 13.11
C GLU A 238 0.66 32.97 12.18
N PRO A 239 -0.63 32.72 12.52
CA PRO A 239 -1.76 33.02 11.62
C PRO A 239 -1.96 34.52 11.34
N GLU A 240 -1.41 35.41 12.18
CA GLU A 240 -1.44 36.85 11.97
C GLU A 240 -0.54 37.33 10.81
N GLN A 241 0.41 36.50 10.38
CA GLN A 241 1.35 36.84 9.31
C GLN A 241 0.84 36.32 7.96
N GLU A 242 0.01 37.14 7.28
CA GLU A 242 -0.55 36.79 5.96
C GLU A 242 0.52 36.48 4.90
N GLU A 243 1.75 36.96 5.08
CA GLU A 243 2.87 36.69 4.18
C GLU A 243 3.18 35.20 4.07
N HIS A 244 2.99 34.40 5.15
CA HIS A 244 3.18 32.95 5.10
C HIS A 244 2.23 32.28 4.14
N PHE A 245 0.98 32.74 4.09
CA PHE A 245 -0.03 32.21 3.17
C PHE A 245 0.32 32.54 1.70
N TRP A 246 0.66 33.78 1.41
CA TRP A 246 1.00 34.18 0.05
C TRP A 246 2.27 33.52 -0.47
N ASN A 247 3.28 33.34 0.39
CA ASN A 247 4.48 32.58 0.06
C ASN A 247 4.19 31.10 -0.19
N LEU A 248 3.25 30.49 0.55
CA LEU A 248 2.79 29.12 0.29
C LEU A 248 2.10 28.99 -1.06
N VAL A 249 1.22 29.94 -1.39
CA VAL A 249 0.53 29.96 -2.71
C VAL A 249 1.56 30.04 -3.85
N ALA A 250 2.54 30.94 -3.73
CA ALA A 250 3.59 31.09 -4.74
C ALA A 250 4.45 29.82 -4.92
N ASP A 251 4.75 29.10 -3.83
CA ASP A 251 5.46 27.82 -3.91
C ASP A 251 4.61 26.73 -4.60
N LEU A 252 3.30 26.67 -4.31
CA LEU A 252 2.40 25.68 -4.89
C LEU A 252 2.17 25.90 -6.40
N GLU A 253 2.26 27.14 -6.88
CA GLU A 253 2.17 27.47 -8.32
C GLU A 253 3.41 26.99 -9.11
N GLN A 254 4.54 26.71 -8.42
CA GLN A 254 5.78 26.23 -9.04
C GLN A 254 5.89 24.68 -9.03
N PHE A 255 4.96 23.99 -8.35
CA PHE A 255 4.89 22.52 -8.24
C PHE A 255 4.06 21.90 -9.36
#